data_ac70d129138a1503d885045ac64c17de
#
_entry.id   ac70d129138a1503d885045ac64c17de
#
_cell.length_a   1.000
_cell.length_b   1.000
_cell.length_c   1.000
_cell.angle_alpha   90.00
_cell.angle_beta   90.00
_cell.angle_gamma   90.00
#
_symmetry.space_group_name_H-M   'P 1'
#
loop_
_entity.id
_entity.type
_entity.pdbx_description
1 polymer ?
#
loop_
_entity_poly.entity_id
_entity_poly.type
_entity_poly.pdbx_seq_one_letter_code
_entity_poly.pdbx_strand_id
1 'polypeptide(L)'
;MCIRDRDKLTQNLAAKAIHGTRLEDVFPNLHNRFKEKWNHLPSTAFEMLTRKGIYPYSYMDSFEKFDEQSLPSREEFYNELTRKHISEKDYTFINELWKTFQLKNLGELHDLYMETDVLLLADVFEEFREFSLLQYRLDPAHFSTAPALSWSAALLHTRQKLEIPRDPDMHLFFDKVLNGSVSQIGTPWTEANHEGIK
;
A
#
# COMPACT_ATOMS: atom_id res chain seq x y z
N MET A 1 -6.25 3.51 0.66
CA MET A 1 -4.91 3.10 1.14
C MET A 1 -3.91 3.42 0.03
N CYS A 2 -2.87 4.18 0.33
CA CYS A 2 -1.87 4.58 -0.67
C CYS A 2 -0.89 3.42 -0.92
N ILE A 3 -0.37 3.27 -2.16
CA ILE A 3 0.64 2.26 -2.51
C ILE A 3 1.84 2.28 -1.55
N ARG A 4 2.24 3.47 -1.09
CA ARG A 4 3.34 3.64 -0.11
C ARG A 4 3.00 3.04 1.27
N ASP A 5 1.73 3.09 1.67
CA ASP A 5 1.30 2.55 2.97
C ASP A 5 1.24 1.02 2.92
N ARG A 6 0.86 0.44 1.77
CA ARG A 6 0.87 -1.00 1.54
C ARG A 6 2.27 -1.58 1.72
N ASP A 7 3.29 -0.98 1.12
CA ASP A 7 4.67 -1.48 1.22
C ASP A 7 5.14 -1.57 2.66
N LYS A 8 4.81 -0.57 3.49
CA LYS A 8 5.13 -0.59 4.92
C LYS A 8 4.35 -1.66 5.68
N LEU A 9 3.06 -1.82 5.36
CA LEU A 9 2.23 -2.84 5.98
C LEU A 9 2.69 -4.24 5.61
N THR A 10 3.02 -4.49 4.33
CA THR A 10 3.59 -5.77 3.88
C THR A 10 4.91 -6.08 4.59
N GLN A 11 5.80 -5.09 4.74
CA GLN A 11 7.06 -5.25 5.49
C GLN A 11 6.80 -5.54 6.97
N ASN A 12 5.82 -4.88 7.58
CA ASN A 12 5.45 -5.12 8.98
C ASN A 12 4.84 -6.52 9.17
N LEU A 13 4.04 -6.99 8.21
CA LEU A 13 3.50 -8.35 8.24
C LEU A 13 4.60 -9.39 8.03
N ALA A 14 5.48 -9.19 7.06
CA ALA A 14 6.63 -10.05 6.86
C ALA A 14 7.56 -10.10 8.09
N ALA A 15 7.67 -8.99 8.84
CA ALA A 15 8.40 -8.95 10.11
C ALA A 15 7.78 -9.83 11.20
N LYS A 16 6.46 -10.11 11.17
CA LYS A 16 5.83 -11.07 12.09
C LYS A 16 6.36 -12.49 11.90
N ALA A 17 6.74 -12.86 10.68
CA ALA A 17 7.36 -14.16 10.41
C ALA A 17 8.71 -14.33 11.12
N ILE A 18 9.45 -13.24 11.35
CA ILE A 18 10.70 -13.26 12.12
C ILE A 18 10.46 -13.65 13.59
N HIS A 19 9.26 -13.44 14.11
CA HIS A 19 8.86 -13.79 15.47
C HIS A 19 8.19 -15.18 15.61
N GLY A 20 8.34 -16.06 14.60
CA GLY A 20 7.90 -17.45 14.69
C GLY A 20 6.62 -17.81 13.92
N THR A 21 6.00 -16.86 13.27
CA THR A 21 4.90 -17.14 12.32
C THR A 21 5.50 -17.41 10.94
N ARG A 22 5.03 -18.47 10.24
CA ARG A 22 5.54 -18.75 8.89
C ARG A 22 4.99 -17.74 7.90
N LEU A 23 5.79 -17.35 6.89
CA LEU A 23 5.37 -16.44 5.80
C LEU A 23 4.12 -16.92 5.08
N GLU A 24 3.98 -18.22 4.95
CA GLU A 24 2.82 -18.91 4.35
C GLU A 24 1.52 -18.63 5.10
N ASP A 25 1.58 -18.53 6.42
CA ASP A 25 0.43 -18.22 7.29
C ASP A 25 0.14 -16.71 7.33
N VAL A 26 1.15 -15.88 7.07
CA VAL A 26 1.02 -14.42 7.00
C VAL A 26 0.40 -13.96 5.68
N PHE A 27 0.69 -14.69 4.58
CA PHE A 27 0.20 -14.38 3.24
C PHE A 27 -0.52 -15.59 2.61
N PRO A 28 -1.69 -16.00 3.15
CA PRO A 28 -2.37 -17.22 2.74
C PRO A 28 -2.90 -17.18 1.30
N ASN A 29 -3.42 -16.04 0.83
CA ASN A 29 -3.93 -15.90 -0.53
C ASN A 29 -2.80 -16.00 -1.56
N LEU A 30 -1.72 -15.28 -1.32
CA LEU A 30 -0.52 -15.35 -2.17
C LEU A 30 0.07 -16.77 -2.16
N HIS A 31 0.14 -17.41 -0.98
CA HIS A 31 0.69 -18.76 -0.85
C HIS A 31 -0.15 -19.83 -1.57
N ASN A 32 -1.47 -19.74 -1.47
CA ASN A 32 -2.37 -20.64 -2.19
C ASN A 32 -2.16 -20.49 -3.70
N ARG A 33 -2.08 -19.28 -4.20
CA ARG A 33 -1.80 -19.02 -5.61
C ARG A 33 -0.42 -19.51 -6.04
N PHE A 34 0.58 -19.32 -5.19
CA PHE A 34 1.93 -19.84 -5.43
C PHE A 34 1.93 -21.36 -5.58
N LYS A 35 1.23 -22.08 -4.70
CA LYS A 35 1.09 -23.53 -4.78
C LYS A 35 0.37 -24.01 -6.05
N GLU A 36 -0.63 -23.27 -6.50
CA GLU A 36 -1.36 -23.64 -7.72
C GLU A 36 -0.49 -23.50 -8.98
N LYS A 37 0.25 -22.41 -9.08
CA LYS A 37 0.92 -22.02 -10.33
C LYS A 37 2.41 -22.39 -10.37
N TRP A 38 3.08 -22.38 -9.21
CA TRP A 38 4.53 -22.52 -9.09
C TRP A 38 4.97 -23.53 -8.03
N ASN A 39 4.18 -24.58 -7.82
CA ASN A 39 4.48 -25.66 -6.84
C ASN A 39 5.81 -26.39 -7.09
N HIS A 40 6.35 -26.28 -8.30
CA HIS A 40 7.62 -26.88 -8.71
C HIS A 40 8.83 -26.02 -8.30
N LEU A 41 8.61 -24.76 -7.86
CA LEU A 41 9.67 -23.87 -7.41
C LEU A 41 9.97 -24.05 -5.92
N PRO A 42 11.20 -23.75 -5.48
CA PRO A 42 11.56 -23.82 -4.07
C PRO A 42 10.81 -22.75 -3.24
N SER A 43 10.70 -22.97 -1.93
CA SER A 43 10.09 -22.01 -1.00
C SER A 43 10.76 -20.62 -1.00
N THR A 44 12.03 -20.56 -1.34
CA THR A 44 12.77 -19.28 -1.52
C THR A 44 12.17 -18.41 -2.64
N ALA A 45 11.55 -19.03 -3.66
CA ALA A 45 10.85 -18.29 -4.70
C ALA A 45 9.59 -17.60 -4.15
N PHE A 46 8.89 -18.21 -3.19
CA PHE A 46 7.77 -17.57 -2.51
C PHE A 46 8.23 -16.34 -1.72
N GLU A 47 9.36 -16.42 -1.03
CA GLU A 47 9.93 -15.26 -0.30
C GLU A 47 10.23 -14.08 -1.23
N MET A 48 10.62 -14.35 -2.49
CA MET A 48 10.84 -13.28 -3.48
C MET A 48 9.55 -12.50 -3.79
N LEU A 49 8.39 -13.13 -3.71
CA LEU A 49 7.09 -12.49 -3.97
C LEU A 49 6.59 -11.66 -2.77
N THR A 50 7.06 -11.91 -1.56
CA THR A 50 6.59 -11.19 -0.36
C THR A 50 7.23 -9.82 -0.16
N ARG A 51 8.12 -9.40 -1.06
CA ARG A 51 8.70 -8.06 -1.06
C ARG A 51 8.05 -7.17 -2.12
N LYS A 52 8.33 -5.88 -2.05
CA LYS A 52 7.87 -4.92 -3.05
C LYS A 52 8.30 -5.36 -4.45
N GLY A 53 7.33 -5.50 -5.35
CA GLY A 53 7.57 -5.77 -6.75
C GLY A 53 8.33 -4.62 -7.43
N ILE A 54 9.19 -5.00 -8.37
CA ILE A 54 9.97 -4.07 -9.21
C ILE A 54 9.39 -4.14 -10.61
N TYR A 55 9.02 -2.99 -11.15
CA TYR A 55 8.39 -2.91 -12.45
C TYR A 55 8.83 -1.64 -13.22
N PRO A 56 9.15 -1.72 -14.51
CA PRO A 56 9.64 -0.61 -15.32
C PRO A 56 8.47 0.25 -15.84
N TYR A 57 7.78 0.98 -14.97
CA TYR A 57 6.53 1.70 -15.30
C TYR A 57 6.64 2.64 -16.48
N SER A 58 7.69 3.46 -16.55
CA SER A 58 7.86 4.45 -17.61
C SER A 58 8.30 3.83 -18.93
N TYR A 59 8.87 2.63 -18.88
CA TYR A 59 9.27 1.87 -20.05
C TYR A 59 8.09 1.19 -20.74
N MET A 60 7.12 0.71 -19.95
CA MET A 60 5.95 -0.03 -20.42
C MET A 60 4.87 0.93 -20.93
N ASP A 61 5.11 1.58 -22.06
CA ASP A 61 4.27 2.63 -22.65
C ASP A 61 3.35 2.11 -23.78
N SER A 62 3.56 0.88 -24.24
CA SER A 62 2.77 0.26 -25.31
C SER A 62 2.57 -1.25 -25.10
N PHE A 63 1.55 -1.82 -25.75
CA PHE A 63 1.24 -3.25 -25.64
C PHE A 63 2.27 -4.15 -26.33
N GLU A 64 2.95 -3.64 -27.36
CA GLU A 64 3.99 -4.39 -28.09
C GLU A 64 5.15 -4.80 -27.18
N LYS A 65 5.42 -4.01 -26.14
CA LYS A 65 6.49 -4.32 -25.16
C LYS A 65 6.22 -5.56 -24.32
N PHE A 66 4.98 -6.00 -24.22
CA PHE A 66 4.70 -7.27 -23.53
C PHE A 66 5.32 -8.49 -24.23
N ASP A 67 5.56 -8.40 -25.55
CA ASP A 67 6.16 -9.49 -26.33
C ASP A 67 7.69 -9.51 -26.27
N GLU A 68 8.32 -8.51 -25.65
CA GLU A 68 9.77 -8.45 -25.48
C GLU A 68 10.28 -9.59 -24.60
N GLN A 69 11.27 -10.36 -25.12
CA GLN A 69 11.77 -11.59 -24.52
C GLN A 69 12.94 -11.39 -23.55
N SER A 70 13.25 -10.16 -23.20
CA SER A 70 14.33 -9.81 -22.28
C SER A 70 13.95 -8.65 -21.37
N LEU A 71 14.57 -8.60 -20.19
CA LEU A 71 14.45 -7.43 -19.32
C LEU A 71 15.09 -6.21 -19.99
N PRO A 72 14.45 -5.03 -19.83
CA PRO A 72 15.05 -3.77 -20.24
C PRO A 72 16.40 -3.53 -19.53
N SER A 73 17.23 -2.67 -20.12
CA SER A 73 18.48 -2.25 -19.50
C SER A 73 18.22 -1.51 -18.18
N ARG A 74 19.22 -1.41 -17.31
CA ARG A 74 19.09 -0.72 -16.02
C ARG A 74 18.68 0.75 -16.20
N GLU A 75 19.12 1.40 -17.26
CA GLU A 75 18.80 2.79 -17.59
C GLU A 75 17.31 2.96 -17.90
N GLU A 76 16.68 1.97 -18.53
CA GLU A 76 15.27 1.96 -18.91
C GLU A 76 14.32 1.75 -17.72
N PHE A 77 14.84 1.31 -16.56
CA PHE A 77 14.10 1.33 -15.30
C PHE A 77 14.06 2.72 -14.64
N TYR A 78 14.32 3.78 -15.39
CA TYR A 78 14.12 5.14 -14.90
C TYR A 78 12.65 5.40 -14.60
N ASN A 79 12.38 5.96 -13.40
CA ASN A 79 11.02 6.30 -12.99
C ASN A 79 10.84 7.83 -13.08
N GLU A 80 10.01 8.28 -14.00
CA GLU A 80 9.75 9.69 -14.27
C GLU A 80 9.12 10.42 -13.07
N LEU A 81 8.23 9.75 -12.34
CA LEU A 81 7.54 10.35 -11.18
C LEU A 81 8.51 10.64 -10.03
N THR A 82 9.44 9.72 -9.77
CA THR A 82 10.41 9.86 -8.68
C THR A 82 11.73 10.48 -9.14
N ARG A 83 11.94 10.58 -10.47
CA ARG A 83 13.18 11.03 -11.12
C ARG A 83 14.41 10.25 -10.66
N LYS A 84 14.26 8.92 -10.49
CA LYS A 84 15.32 8.04 -10.00
C LYS A 84 15.48 6.83 -10.91
N HIS A 85 16.73 6.38 -11.05
CA HIS A 85 17.04 5.08 -11.61
C HIS A 85 16.88 3.99 -10.55
N ILE A 86 16.71 2.76 -11.03
CA ILE A 86 16.70 1.58 -10.16
C ILE A 86 18.06 1.40 -9.50
N SER A 87 18.07 0.91 -8.25
CA SER A 87 19.30 0.55 -7.57
C SER A 87 19.92 -0.71 -8.20
N GLU A 88 21.24 -0.87 -8.08
CA GLU A 88 21.92 -2.07 -8.58
C GLU A 88 21.40 -3.36 -7.90
N LYS A 89 21.11 -3.27 -6.59
CA LYS A 89 20.53 -4.39 -5.84
C LYS A 89 19.16 -4.80 -6.36
N ASP A 90 18.31 -3.83 -6.68
CA ASP A 90 16.96 -4.11 -7.19
C ASP A 90 17.02 -4.63 -8.63
N TYR A 91 17.98 -4.12 -9.45
CA TYR A 91 18.17 -4.66 -10.79
C TYR A 91 18.70 -6.09 -10.78
N THR A 92 19.61 -6.42 -9.88
CA THR A 92 20.07 -7.79 -9.65
C THR A 92 18.91 -8.68 -9.24
N PHE A 93 18.08 -8.22 -8.28
CA PHE A 93 16.93 -8.97 -7.81
C PHE A 93 15.91 -9.26 -8.91
N ILE A 94 15.55 -8.29 -9.76
CA ILE A 94 14.59 -8.54 -10.85
C ILE A 94 15.13 -9.52 -11.88
N ASN A 95 16.45 -9.53 -12.13
CA ASN A 95 17.11 -10.52 -12.98
C ASN A 95 17.07 -11.94 -12.37
N GLU A 96 17.24 -12.05 -11.04
CA GLU A 96 17.11 -13.31 -10.33
C GLU A 96 15.66 -13.82 -10.36
N LEU A 97 14.69 -12.93 -10.13
CA LEU A 97 13.27 -13.25 -10.21
C LEU A 97 12.89 -13.74 -11.61
N TRP A 98 13.33 -13.05 -12.67
CA TRP A 98 13.10 -13.45 -14.06
C TRP A 98 13.58 -14.88 -14.32
N LYS A 99 14.78 -15.22 -13.86
CA LYS A 99 15.37 -16.55 -14.02
C LYS A 99 14.66 -17.61 -13.17
N THR A 100 14.33 -17.29 -11.92
CA THR A 100 13.70 -18.21 -10.98
C THR A 100 12.31 -18.61 -11.46
N PHE A 101 11.52 -17.65 -11.93
CA PHE A 101 10.17 -17.88 -12.45
C PHE A 101 10.15 -18.28 -13.93
N GLN A 102 11.32 -18.36 -14.57
CA GLN A 102 11.49 -18.77 -15.99
C GLN A 102 10.60 -17.95 -16.93
N LEU A 103 10.52 -16.63 -16.68
CA LEU A 103 9.70 -15.72 -17.48
C LEU A 103 10.24 -15.63 -18.91
N LYS A 104 9.32 -15.65 -19.88
CA LYS A 104 9.66 -15.68 -21.32
C LYS A 104 9.60 -14.29 -21.96
N ASN A 105 8.74 -13.43 -21.46
CA ASN A 105 8.52 -12.09 -21.99
C ASN A 105 8.09 -11.12 -20.88
N LEU A 106 8.04 -9.83 -21.20
CA LEU A 106 7.62 -8.80 -20.23
C LEU A 106 6.15 -8.89 -19.87
N GLY A 107 5.31 -9.52 -20.70
CA GLY A 107 3.91 -9.81 -20.36
C GLY A 107 3.79 -10.78 -19.20
N GLU A 108 4.59 -11.86 -19.17
CA GLU A 108 4.62 -12.79 -18.04
C GLU A 108 5.15 -12.10 -16.76
N LEU A 109 6.09 -11.18 -16.88
CA LEU A 109 6.54 -10.34 -15.75
C LEU A 109 5.42 -9.43 -15.25
N HIS A 110 4.67 -8.83 -16.17
CA HIS A 110 3.52 -7.99 -15.85
C HIS A 110 2.46 -8.78 -15.07
N ASP A 111 2.09 -9.96 -15.57
CA ASP A 111 1.11 -10.81 -14.92
C ASP A 111 1.56 -11.24 -13.53
N LEU A 112 2.82 -11.66 -13.38
CA LEU A 112 3.41 -12.01 -12.09
C LEU A 112 3.37 -10.82 -11.12
N TYR A 113 3.75 -9.64 -11.61
CA TYR A 113 3.73 -8.41 -10.83
C TYR A 113 2.30 -8.07 -10.36
N MET A 114 1.33 -8.07 -11.27
CA MET A 114 -0.07 -7.75 -10.98
C MET A 114 -0.71 -8.76 -10.02
N GLU A 115 -0.55 -10.05 -10.27
CA GLU A 115 -1.07 -11.11 -9.37
C GLU A 115 -0.51 -10.95 -7.96
N THR A 116 0.80 -10.78 -7.84
CA THR A 116 1.47 -10.62 -6.54
C THR A 116 0.98 -9.37 -5.81
N ASP A 117 0.85 -8.26 -6.52
CA ASP A 117 0.45 -6.98 -5.97
C ASP A 117 -0.98 -7.02 -5.39
N VAL A 118 -1.89 -7.64 -6.13
CA VAL A 118 -3.30 -7.81 -5.71
C VAL A 118 -3.43 -8.76 -4.52
N LEU A 119 -2.72 -9.90 -4.56
CA LEU A 119 -2.82 -10.91 -3.50
C LEU A 119 -2.17 -10.43 -2.19
N LEU A 120 -1.02 -9.75 -2.27
CA LEU A 120 -0.42 -9.12 -1.09
C LEU A 120 -1.34 -8.04 -0.49
N LEU A 121 -2.01 -7.26 -1.35
CA LEU A 121 -2.98 -6.28 -0.87
C LEU A 121 -4.17 -6.94 -0.18
N ALA A 122 -4.66 -8.06 -0.73
CA ALA A 122 -5.76 -8.82 -0.12
C ALA A 122 -5.35 -9.36 1.26
N ASP A 123 -4.18 -9.98 1.38
CA ASP A 123 -3.69 -10.52 2.65
C ASP A 123 -3.50 -9.41 3.70
N VAL A 124 -2.91 -8.28 3.31
CA VAL A 124 -2.74 -7.11 4.19
C VAL A 124 -4.08 -6.53 4.63
N PHE A 125 -5.07 -6.49 3.73
CA PHE A 125 -6.39 -5.94 4.04
C PHE A 125 -7.18 -6.86 4.97
N GLU A 126 -7.12 -8.18 4.79
CA GLU A 126 -7.76 -9.13 5.70
C GLU A 126 -7.16 -9.07 7.11
N GLU A 127 -5.85 -8.98 7.26
CA GLU A 127 -5.20 -8.77 8.56
C GLU A 127 -5.68 -7.45 9.21
N PHE A 128 -5.82 -6.38 8.44
CA PHE A 128 -6.36 -5.11 8.92
C PHE A 128 -7.82 -5.22 9.35
N ARG A 129 -8.63 -6.02 8.63
CA ARG A 129 -10.02 -6.30 9.00
C ARG A 129 -10.10 -7.04 10.32
N GLU A 130 -9.33 -8.12 10.49
CA GLU A 130 -9.29 -8.89 11.73
C GLU A 130 -8.89 -8.02 12.91
N PHE A 131 -7.82 -7.24 12.76
CA PHE A 131 -7.37 -6.30 13.80
C PHE A 131 -8.48 -5.30 14.16
N SER A 132 -9.13 -4.69 13.17
CA SER A 132 -10.15 -3.66 13.41
C SER A 132 -11.41 -4.23 14.03
N LEU A 133 -11.84 -5.42 13.62
CA LEU A 133 -12.96 -6.13 14.22
C LEU A 133 -12.67 -6.51 15.68
N LEU A 134 -11.46 -6.97 15.97
CA LEU A 134 -11.04 -7.34 17.31
C LEU A 134 -10.97 -6.12 18.25
N GLN A 135 -10.36 -5.03 17.79
CA GLN A 135 -10.09 -3.84 18.61
C GLN A 135 -11.31 -2.91 18.72
N TYR A 136 -11.99 -2.69 17.60
CA TYR A 136 -13.02 -1.66 17.49
C TYR A 136 -14.43 -2.23 17.24
N ARG A 137 -14.55 -3.51 16.90
CA ARG A 137 -15.80 -4.15 16.43
C ARG A 137 -16.39 -3.46 15.20
N LEU A 138 -15.51 -2.88 14.37
CA LEU A 138 -15.85 -2.20 13.13
C LEU A 138 -15.11 -2.88 11.99
N ASP A 139 -15.81 -3.19 10.90
CA ASP A 139 -15.21 -3.73 9.69
C ASP A 139 -14.76 -2.58 8.78
N PRO A 140 -13.45 -2.44 8.50
CA PRO A 140 -12.92 -1.41 7.60
C PRO A 140 -13.54 -1.42 6.20
N ALA A 141 -14.06 -2.56 5.74
CA ALA A 141 -14.70 -2.67 4.43
C ALA A 141 -15.96 -1.80 4.28
N HIS A 142 -16.57 -1.38 5.40
CA HIS A 142 -17.72 -0.49 5.39
C HIS A 142 -17.37 1.01 5.37
N PHE A 143 -16.07 1.35 5.34
CA PHE A 143 -15.60 2.73 5.40
C PHE A 143 -14.81 3.10 4.15
N SER A 144 -15.16 4.21 3.52
CA SER A 144 -14.48 4.70 2.33
C SER A 144 -13.05 5.18 2.61
N THR A 145 -12.75 5.57 3.86
CA THR A 145 -11.43 6.12 4.24
C THR A 145 -11.04 5.71 5.65
N ALA A 146 -9.74 5.62 5.91
CA ALA A 146 -9.21 5.36 7.25
C ALA A 146 -9.60 6.43 8.30
N PRO A 147 -9.65 7.74 7.98
CA PRO A 147 -10.20 8.75 8.89
C PRO A 147 -11.65 8.49 9.29
N ALA A 148 -12.52 8.05 8.38
CA ALA A 148 -13.91 7.72 8.70
C ALA A 148 -14.02 6.54 9.68
N LEU A 149 -13.21 5.49 9.49
CA LEU A 149 -13.09 4.37 10.42
C LEU A 149 -12.60 4.85 11.79
N SER A 150 -11.52 5.65 11.82
CA SER A 150 -10.92 6.16 13.06
C SER A 150 -11.90 7.04 13.84
N TRP A 151 -12.64 7.88 13.15
CA TRP A 151 -13.70 8.71 13.76
C TRP A 151 -14.79 7.86 14.39
N SER A 152 -15.31 6.89 13.66
CA SER A 152 -16.34 5.98 14.16
C SER A 152 -15.85 5.14 15.34
N ALA A 153 -14.59 4.67 15.28
CA ALA A 153 -13.95 3.95 16.38
C ALA A 153 -13.80 4.84 17.63
N ALA A 154 -13.39 6.10 17.45
CA ALA A 154 -13.28 7.06 18.56
C ALA A 154 -14.64 7.33 19.23
N LEU A 155 -15.70 7.54 18.45
CA LEU A 155 -17.05 7.75 18.99
C LEU A 155 -17.57 6.51 19.72
N LEU A 156 -17.34 5.33 19.16
CA LEU A 156 -17.75 4.06 19.79
C LEU A 156 -17.00 3.83 21.10
N HIS A 157 -15.71 4.11 21.14
CA HIS A 157 -14.85 3.92 22.31
C HIS A 157 -15.18 4.93 23.43
N THR A 158 -15.30 6.20 23.08
CA THR A 158 -15.56 7.28 24.05
C THR A 158 -17.01 7.39 24.46
N ARG A 159 -17.93 6.82 23.65
CA ARG A 159 -19.40 6.93 23.84
C ARG A 159 -19.88 8.39 23.92
N GLN A 160 -19.15 9.32 23.32
CA GLN A 160 -19.53 10.72 23.29
C GLN A 160 -20.73 10.93 22.38
N LYS A 161 -21.69 11.70 22.86
CA LYS A 161 -22.80 12.20 22.06
C LYS A 161 -22.40 13.53 21.48
N LEU A 162 -22.36 13.61 20.15
CA LEU A 162 -22.09 14.85 19.44
C LEU A 162 -23.40 15.57 19.16
N GLU A 163 -23.45 16.86 19.47
CA GLU A 163 -24.53 17.73 19.03
C GLU A 163 -24.32 18.10 17.58
N ILE A 164 -25.33 17.91 16.76
CA ILE A 164 -25.33 18.30 15.36
C ILE A 164 -25.97 19.69 15.27
N PRO A 165 -25.33 20.67 14.64
CA PRO A 165 -25.92 21.97 14.38
C PRO A 165 -27.27 21.80 13.66
N ARG A 166 -28.32 22.42 14.20
CA ARG A 166 -29.67 22.32 13.59
C ARG A 166 -29.99 23.52 12.71
N ASP A 167 -29.23 24.58 12.87
CA ASP A 167 -29.37 25.82 12.11
C ASP A 167 -28.70 25.67 10.73
N PRO A 168 -29.44 25.91 9.63
CA PRO A 168 -28.89 25.87 8.28
C PRO A 168 -27.71 26.82 8.06
N ASP A 169 -27.74 28.00 8.69
CA ASP A 169 -26.63 28.96 8.57
C ASP A 169 -25.34 28.47 9.22
N MET A 170 -25.45 27.73 10.31
CA MET A 170 -24.31 27.05 10.94
C MET A 170 -23.76 25.94 10.08
N HIS A 171 -24.63 25.15 9.42
CA HIS A 171 -24.15 24.14 8.45
C HIS A 171 -23.40 24.80 7.29
N LEU A 172 -23.96 25.84 6.70
CA LEU A 172 -23.31 26.58 5.63
C LEU A 172 -21.98 27.24 6.06
N PHE A 173 -21.91 27.69 7.31
CA PHE A 173 -20.67 28.21 7.88
C PHE A 173 -19.60 27.13 7.93
N PHE A 174 -19.90 25.94 8.48
CA PHE A 174 -18.97 24.84 8.55
C PHE A 174 -18.55 24.33 7.16
N ASP A 175 -19.49 24.21 6.23
CA ASP A 175 -19.17 23.81 4.86
C ASP A 175 -18.20 24.77 4.16
N LYS A 176 -18.34 26.06 4.41
CA LYS A 176 -17.44 27.08 3.85
C LYS A 176 -16.04 27.07 4.50
N VAL A 177 -15.94 26.67 5.76
CA VAL A 177 -14.68 26.65 6.53
C VAL A 177 -13.92 25.36 6.34
N LEU A 178 -14.60 24.23 6.00
CA LEU A 178 -14.00 22.92 5.75
C LEU A 178 -13.27 22.86 4.38
N ASN A 179 -12.39 23.81 4.13
CA ASN A 179 -11.51 23.76 2.95
C ASN A 179 -10.20 23.04 3.30
N GLY A 180 -10.18 21.72 3.11
CA GLY A 180 -9.11 20.85 3.56
C GLY A 180 -7.93 20.64 2.60
N SER A 181 -7.77 21.39 1.51
CA SER A 181 -6.74 21.09 0.51
C SER A 181 -5.50 21.97 0.55
N VAL A 182 -5.58 23.18 1.09
CA VAL A 182 -4.44 24.11 1.18
C VAL A 182 -4.34 24.65 2.60
N SER A 183 -3.29 24.26 3.31
CA SER A 183 -2.92 24.91 4.56
C SER A 183 -1.73 25.83 4.29
N GLN A 184 -1.90 27.11 4.60
CA GLN A 184 -0.87 28.12 4.45
C GLN A 184 -0.52 28.69 5.82
N ILE A 185 0.77 28.70 6.16
CA ILE A 185 1.26 29.38 7.35
C ILE A 185 1.43 30.86 6.99
N GLY A 186 0.51 31.71 7.47
CA GLY A 186 0.60 33.16 7.26
C GLY A 186 1.69 33.83 8.09
N THR A 187 2.06 33.23 9.23
CA THR A 187 3.10 33.73 10.14
C THR A 187 4.07 32.57 10.44
N PRO A 188 5.32 32.62 9.98
CA PRO A 188 6.28 31.52 10.15
C PRO A 188 6.75 31.34 11.60
N TRP A 189 6.50 32.32 12.47
CA TRP A 189 6.83 32.26 13.89
C TRP A 189 5.71 32.90 14.72
N THR A 190 5.35 32.26 15.82
CA THR A 190 4.33 32.77 16.77
C THR A 190 4.75 32.41 18.19
N GLU A 191 4.75 33.41 19.09
CA GLU A 191 5.00 33.21 20.50
C GLU A 191 3.69 32.90 21.22
N ALA A 192 3.69 31.81 22.00
CA ALA A 192 2.54 31.43 22.81
C ALA A 192 2.31 32.46 23.95
N ASN A 193 1.05 32.76 24.25
CA ASN A 193 0.65 33.74 25.29
C ASN A 193 1.04 35.17 25.00
N HIS A 194 1.17 35.55 23.73
CA HIS A 194 1.35 36.97 23.34
C HIS A 194 0.12 37.80 23.73
N GLU A 195 0.30 39.03 24.19
CA GLU A 195 -0.78 39.92 24.68
C GLU A 195 -1.90 40.16 23.64
N GLY A 196 -1.65 39.98 22.35
CA GLY A 196 -2.63 40.08 21.28
C GLY A 196 -3.46 38.81 21.03
N ILE A 197 -3.19 37.69 21.75
CA ILE A 197 -3.93 36.44 21.65
C ILE A 197 -4.66 36.26 22.99
N LYS A 198 -5.91 36.73 23.04
CA LYS A 198 -6.82 36.46 24.16
C LYS A 198 -7.75 35.31 23.82
#